data_97e7ed11f79414731401cb2d6d2f37e1
#
_entry.id   97e7ed11f79414731401cb2d6d2f37e1
#
_cell.length_a   1.000
_cell.length_b   1.000
_cell.length_c   1.000
_cell.angle_alpha   90.00
_cell.angle_beta   90.00
_cell.angle_gamma   90.00
#
_symmetry.space_group_name_H-M   'P 1'
#
loop_
_entity.id
_entity.type
_entity.pdbx_description
1 polymer ?
#
loop_
_entity_poly.entity_id
_entity_poly.type
_entity_poly.pdbx_seq_one_letter_code
_entity_poly.pdbx_strand_id
1 'polypeptide(L)'
;MQKAKSYRNLIWGCCMTGIVMLLAFFFLYQTYIQNIIYEERLNQMEEVTHQMFQNLEDVIDSHWDRVTEECNYLRDANIQTTDELCRHMKKKYELSAYADHKITLMAVDSEGGYYTESGKRGLFRDLDYFEESPEKTSFVFDSMTDNQSKMVFLNRLPEPIYLQNGEKKTSILYFGIAQDMEQLNPYFSCDAYNGN
;
A
#
# COMPACT_ATOMS: atom_id res chain seq x y z
N MET A 1 77.31 -14.06 31.72
CA MET A 1 76.54 -13.95 30.45
C MET A 1 75.13 -14.64 30.46
N GLN A 2 74.96 -15.74 31.20
CA GLN A 2 73.71 -16.53 31.24
C GLN A 2 72.54 -15.79 31.89
N LYS A 3 72.73 -14.99 32.94
CA LYS A 3 71.64 -14.21 33.59
C LYS A 3 71.00 -13.13 32.68
N ALA A 4 71.79 -12.45 31.86
CA ALA A 4 71.28 -11.42 30.96
C ALA A 4 70.37 -11.99 29.83
N LYS A 5 70.67 -13.22 29.39
CA LYS A 5 69.82 -13.91 28.36
C LYS A 5 68.49 -14.37 28.95
N SER A 6 68.43 -14.76 30.21
CA SER A 6 67.20 -15.14 30.92
C SER A 6 66.27 -13.96 31.13
N TYR A 7 66.81 -12.80 31.54
CA TYR A 7 66.00 -11.59 31.70
C TYR A 7 65.39 -11.09 30.35
N ARG A 8 66.17 -11.18 29.29
CA ARG A 8 65.73 -10.82 27.97
C ARG A 8 64.56 -11.71 27.50
N ASN A 9 64.64 -13.01 27.74
CA ASN A 9 63.59 -13.96 27.41
C ASN A 9 62.30 -13.74 28.24
N LEU A 10 62.46 -13.37 29.51
CA LEU A 10 61.32 -13.04 30.38
C LEU A 10 60.62 -11.77 29.92
N ILE A 11 61.36 -10.72 29.57
CA ILE A 11 60.76 -9.47 29.03
C ILE A 11 60.01 -9.73 27.70
N TRP A 12 60.63 -10.51 26.80
CA TRP A 12 59.95 -10.88 25.54
C TRP A 12 58.70 -11.71 25.77
N GLY A 13 58.70 -12.65 26.73
CA GLY A 13 57.53 -13.40 27.13
C GLY A 13 56.40 -12.50 27.64
N CYS A 14 56.69 -11.56 28.53
CA CYS A 14 55.71 -10.60 29.03
C CYS A 14 55.15 -9.68 27.93
N CYS A 15 56.02 -9.22 27.03
CA CYS A 15 55.56 -8.41 25.89
C CYS A 15 54.64 -9.19 24.95
N MET A 16 54.97 -10.43 24.63
CA MET A 16 54.13 -11.27 23.76
C MET A 16 52.80 -11.62 24.41
N THR A 17 52.75 -11.92 25.70
CA THR A 17 51.48 -12.15 26.41
C THR A 17 50.63 -10.90 26.46
N GLY A 18 51.23 -9.72 26.65
CA GLY A 18 50.54 -8.43 26.60
C GLY A 18 49.92 -8.16 25.23
N ILE A 19 50.66 -8.41 24.15
CA ILE A 19 50.13 -8.23 22.76
C ILE A 19 48.99 -9.22 22.51
N VAL A 20 49.10 -10.48 22.89
CA VAL A 20 48.02 -11.46 22.71
C VAL A 20 46.76 -11.06 23.47
N MET A 21 46.89 -10.58 24.71
CA MET A 21 45.76 -10.06 25.48
C MET A 21 45.10 -8.86 24.80
N LEU A 22 45.86 -7.89 24.31
CA LEU A 22 45.35 -6.74 23.61
C LEU A 22 44.56 -7.13 22.32
N LEU A 23 45.10 -8.07 21.56
CA LEU A 23 44.42 -8.60 20.39
C LEU A 23 43.11 -9.32 20.76
N ALA A 24 43.12 -10.14 21.83
CA ALA A 24 41.92 -10.80 22.31
C ALA A 24 40.84 -9.79 22.74
N PHE A 25 41.21 -8.75 23.49
CA PHE A 25 40.30 -7.68 23.87
C PHE A 25 39.76 -6.92 22.64
N PHE A 26 40.60 -6.67 21.65
CA PHE A 26 40.19 -6.01 20.42
C PHE A 26 39.14 -6.84 19.64
N PHE A 27 39.35 -8.15 19.51
CA PHE A 27 38.37 -9.02 18.84
C PHE A 27 37.07 -9.12 19.62
N LEU A 28 37.12 -9.26 20.95
CA LEU A 28 35.91 -9.26 21.78
C LEU A 28 35.14 -7.95 21.67
N TYR A 29 35.84 -6.83 21.69
CA TYR A 29 35.23 -5.51 21.52
C TYR A 29 34.58 -5.34 20.14
N GLN A 30 35.26 -5.76 19.07
CA GLN A 30 34.72 -5.74 17.71
C GLN A 30 33.45 -6.59 17.60
N THR A 31 33.44 -7.80 18.13
CA THR A 31 32.26 -8.67 18.11
C THR A 31 31.11 -8.07 18.90
N TYR A 32 31.37 -7.47 20.05
CA TYR A 32 30.39 -6.82 20.90
C TYR A 32 29.74 -5.61 20.18
N ILE A 33 30.58 -4.75 19.60
CA ILE A 33 30.07 -3.59 18.83
C ILE A 33 29.26 -4.01 17.61
N GLN A 34 29.72 -5.03 16.88
CA GLN A 34 28.94 -5.53 15.71
C GLN A 34 27.58 -6.07 16.12
N ASN A 35 27.48 -6.79 17.24
CA ASN A 35 26.21 -7.29 17.75
C ASN A 35 25.26 -6.15 18.14
N ILE A 36 25.76 -5.12 18.83
CA ILE A 36 24.94 -3.95 19.19
C ILE A 36 24.43 -3.24 17.94
N ILE A 37 25.29 -2.98 16.96
CA ILE A 37 24.90 -2.32 15.72
C ILE A 37 23.88 -3.18 14.96
N TYR A 38 24.04 -4.49 14.96
CA TYR A 38 23.11 -5.39 14.31
C TYR A 38 21.73 -5.37 14.98
N GLU A 39 21.66 -5.47 16.31
CA GLU A 39 20.40 -5.38 17.06
C GLU A 39 19.72 -4.03 16.89
N GLU A 40 20.48 -2.94 16.91
CA GLU A 40 19.93 -1.60 16.70
C GLU A 40 19.36 -1.43 15.30
N ARG A 41 20.04 -1.96 14.27
CA ARG A 41 19.51 -1.96 12.89
C ARG A 41 18.24 -2.80 12.74
N LEU A 42 18.18 -3.96 13.40
CA LEU A 42 16.98 -4.79 13.40
C LEU A 42 15.80 -4.05 14.02
N ASN A 43 16.00 -3.43 15.18
CA ASN A 43 14.96 -2.65 15.86
C ASN A 43 14.49 -1.46 15.00
N GLN A 44 15.42 -0.76 14.36
CA GLN A 44 15.07 0.34 13.44
C GLN A 44 14.29 -0.16 12.23
N MET A 45 14.67 -1.30 11.64
CA MET A 45 13.91 -1.90 10.53
C MET A 45 12.52 -2.31 10.96
N GLU A 46 12.36 -2.90 12.14
CA GLU A 46 11.07 -3.29 12.69
C GLU A 46 10.17 -2.07 12.91
N GLU A 47 10.70 -1.01 13.51
CA GLU A 47 9.97 0.24 13.74
C GLU A 47 9.54 0.89 12.43
N VAL A 48 10.44 0.99 11.45
CA VAL A 48 10.13 1.55 10.12
C VAL A 48 9.07 0.69 9.41
N THR A 49 9.22 -0.63 9.46
CA THR A 49 8.24 -1.54 8.86
C THR A 49 6.87 -1.37 9.53
N HIS A 50 6.82 -1.26 10.84
CA HIS A 50 5.59 -1.03 11.58
C HIS A 50 4.92 0.30 11.20
N GLN A 51 5.70 1.37 11.11
CA GLN A 51 5.19 2.68 10.66
C GLN A 51 4.66 2.63 9.23
N MET A 52 5.33 1.91 8.32
CA MET A 52 4.84 1.73 6.94
C MET A 52 3.51 0.98 6.92
N PHE A 53 3.36 -0.08 7.70
CA PHE A 53 2.10 -0.81 7.79
C PHE A 53 0.97 0.05 8.36
N GLN A 54 1.24 0.83 9.40
CA GLN A 54 0.25 1.75 9.96
C GLN A 54 -0.19 2.81 8.94
N ASN A 55 0.77 3.43 8.23
CA ASN A 55 0.46 4.42 7.20
C ASN A 55 -0.38 3.81 6.06
N LEU A 56 -0.08 2.58 5.66
CA LEU A 56 -0.84 1.87 4.63
C LEU A 56 -2.25 1.53 5.12
N GLU A 57 -2.38 1.06 6.36
CA GLU A 57 -3.67 0.78 7.00
C GLU A 57 -4.54 2.04 7.05
N ASP A 58 -3.99 3.17 7.50
CA ASP A 58 -4.68 4.47 7.53
C ASP A 58 -5.16 4.90 6.13
N VAL A 59 -4.35 4.68 5.09
CA VAL A 59 -4.73 4.98 3.70
C VAL A 59 -5.88 4.08 3.24
N ILE A 60 -5.79 2.77 3.51
CA ILE A 60 -6.84 1.81 3.16
C ILE A 60 -8.14 2.15 3.88
N ASP A 61 -8.09 2.43 5.17
CA ASP A 61 -9.26 2.82 5.95
C ASP A 61 -9.87 4.12 5.46
N SER A 62 -9.05 5.11 5.13
CA SER A 62 -9.50 6.36 4.51
C SER A 62 -10.24 6.11 3.18
N HIS A 63 -9.78 5.14 2.38
CA HIS A 63 -10.48 4.78 1.14
C HIS A 63 -11.82 4.11 1.42
N TRP A 64 -11.89 3.21 2.40
CA TRP A 64 -13.16 2.58 2.79
C TRP A 64 -14.17 3.57 3.34
N ASP A 65 -13.74 4.55 4.13
CA ASP A 65 -14.61 5.61 4.64
C ASP A 65 -15.18 6.46 3.49
N ARG A 66 -14.31 6.85 2.53
CA ARG A 66 -14.73 7.56 1.33
C ARG A 66 -15.73 6.77 0.50
N VAL A 67 -15.46 5.49 0.23
CA VAL A 67 -16.37 4.63 -0.53
C VAL A 67 -17.72 4.53 0.16
N THR A 68 -17.74 4.40 1.49
CA THR A 68 -18.96 4.32 2.27
C THR A 68 -19.77 5.62 2.20
N GLU A 69 -19.11 6.76 2.30
CA GLU A 69 -19.73 8.08 2.14
C GLU A 69 -20.33 8.25 0.74
N GLU A 70 -19.57 7.89 -0.30
CA GLU A 70 -20.02 8.01 -1.69
C GLU A 70 -21.20 7.08 -2.00
N CYS A 71 -21.22 5.86 -1.46
CA CYS A 71 -22.35 4.95 -1.58
C CYS A 71 -23.63 5.55 -0.98
N ASN A 72 -23.53 6.17 0.20
CA ASN A 72 -24.64 6.85 0.84
C ASN A 72 -25.15 8.04 -0.01
N TYR A 73 -24.23 8.82 -0.55
CA TYR A 73 -24.56 9.96 -1.42
C TYR A 73 -25.21 9.51 -2.72
N LEU A 74 -24.73 8.42 -3.32
CA LEU A 74 -25.30 7.86 -4.54
C LEU A 74 -26.72 7.31 -4.34
N ARG A 75 -27.00 6.71 -3.17
CA ARG A 75 -28.31 6.18 -2.81
C ARG A 75 -29.38 7.28 -2.78
N ASP A 76 -29.03 8.46 -2.28
CA ASP A 76 -29.97 9.59 -2.15
C ASP A 76 -30.19 10.31 -3.49
N ALA A 77 -29.38 9.99 -4.50
CA ALA A 77 -29.53 10.53 -5.86
C ALA A 77 -30.52 9.68 -6.66
N ASN A 78 -31.57 10.32 -7.18
CA ASN A 78 -32.56 9.64 -8.04
C ASN A 78 -32.02 9.47 -9.48
N ILE A 79 -31.13 8.47 -9.66
CA ILE A 79 -30.43 8.18 -10.92
C ILE A 79 -31.19 7.09 -11.67
N GLN A 80 -31.55 7.36 -12.92
CA GLN A 80 -32.35 6.46 -13.75
C GLN A 80 -31.62 6.00 -15.03
N THR A 81 -30.61 6.73 -15.46
CA THR A 81 -29.83 6.41 -16.67
C THR A 81 -28.36 6.36 -16.45
N THR A 82 -27.63 5.67 -17.34
CA THR A 82 -26.16 5.62 -17.30
C THR A 82 -25.52 7.00 -17.44
N ASP A 83 -26.11 7.85 -18.29
CA ASP A 83 -25.62 9.21 -18.51
C ASP A 83 -25.78 10.09 -17.25
N GLU A 84 -26.89 9.90 -16.52
CA GLU A 84 -27.06 10.55 -15.20
C GLU A 84 -26.07 10.07 -14.19
N LEU A 85 -25.82 8.75 -14.13
CA LEU A 85 -24.81 8.16 -13.26
C LEU A 85 -23.42 8.76 -13.54
N CYS A 86 -22.98 8.73 -14.80
CA CYS A 86 -21.69 9.29 -15.20
C CYS A 86 -21.59 10.79 -14.90
N ARG A 87 -22.66 11.55 -15.15
CA ARG A 87 -22.72 12.99 -14.84
C ARG A 87 -22.64 13.24 -13.33
N HIS A 88 -23.31 12.42 -12.55
CA HIS A 88 -23.26 12.50 -11.09
C HIS A 88 -21.86 12.22 -10.55
N MET A 89 -21.22 11.13 -11.00
CA MET A 89 -19.84 10.79 -10.67
C MET A 89 -18.89 11.91 -11.12
N LYS A 90 -19.03 12.44 -12.31
CA LYS A 90 -18.21 13.54 -12.83
C LYS A 90 -18.32 14.80 -11.97
N LYS A 91 -19.54 15.19 -11.61
CA LYS A 91 -19.76 16.33 -10.73
C LYS A 91 -19.09 16.15 -9.38
N LYS A 92 -19.17 14.93 -8.80
CA LYS A 92 -18.56 14.62 -7.53
C LYS A 92 -17.03 14.61 -7.64
N TYR A 93 -16.50 14.04 -8.70
CA TYR A 93 -15.06 14.04 -9.01
C TYR A 93 -14.48 15.47 -9.10
N GLU A 94 -15.19 16.38 -9.77
CA GLU A 94 -14.78 17.78 -9.93
C GLU A 94 -14.86 18.59 -8.62
N LEU A 95 -15.77 18.23 -7.71
CA LEU A 95 -15.95 18.90 -6.41
C LEU A 95 -15.03 18.37 -5.31
N SER A 96 -14.40 17.24 -5.54
CA SER A 96 -13.55 16.54 -4.58
C SER A 96 -12.09 16.61 -5.01
N ALA A 97 -11.16 16.37 -4.08
CA ALA A 97 -9.73 16.27 -4.38
C ALA A 97 -9.34 14.96 -5.12
N TYR A 98 -10.31 14.28 -5.76
CA TYR A 98 -10.06 13.00 -6.44
C TYR A 98 -9.10 13.15 -7.63
N ALA A 99 -9.23 14.26 -8.38
CA ALA A 99 -8.35 14.54 -9.50
C ALA A 99 -6.89 14.69 -9.07
N ASP A 100 -6.64 15.37 -7.95
CA ASP A 100 -5.29 15.62 -7.42
C ASP A 100 -4.62 14.32 -6.97
N HIS A 101 -5.41 13.35 -6.49
CA HIS A 101 -4.95 12.05 -6.02
C HIS A 101 -5.06 10.94 -7.07
N LYS A 102 -5.45 11.26 -8.32
CA LYS A 102 -5.68 10.28 -9.39
C LYS A 102 -6.61 9.13 -8.98
N ILE A 103 -7.64 9.45 -8.21
CA ILE A 103 -8.66 8.51 -7.79
C ILE A 103 -9.80 8.58 -8.82
N THR A 104 -10.20 7.45 -9.35
CA THR A 104 -11.31 7.30 -10.31
C THR A 104 -12.54 6.79 -9.57
N LEU A 105 -13.71 7.41 -9.75
CA LEU A 105 -14.97 6.86 -9.26
C LEU A 105 -15.44 5.73 -10.18
N MET A 106 -15.98 4.66 -9.59
CA MET A 106 -16.36 3.47 -10.33
C MET A 106 -17.69 2.91 -9.83
N ALA A 107 -18.57 2.61 -10.77
CA ALA A 107 -19.82 1.90 -10.53
C ALA A 107 -19.82 0.58 -11.30
N VAL A 108 -20.21 -0.53 -10.66
CA VAL A 108 -20.15 -1.87 -11.26
C VAL A 108 -21.54 -2.47 -11.34
N ASP A 109 -21.87 -2.99 -12.52
CA ASP A 109 -23.16 -3.63 -12.77
C ASP A 109 -23.15 -5.14 -12.45
N SER A 110 -24.32 -5.76 -12.52
CA SER A 110 -24.52 -7.18 -12.26
C SER A 110 -23.84 -8.12 -13.25
N GLU A 111 -23.35 -7.60 -14.37
CA GLU A 111 -22.66 -8.36 -15.42
C GLU A 111 -21.12 -8.17 -15.32
N GLY A 112 -20.62 -7.46 -14.28
CA GLY A 112 -19.21 -7.11 -14.13
C GLY A 112 -18.76 -5.96 -15.02
N GLY A 113 -19.69 -5.30 -15.70
CA GLY A 113 -19.41 -4.06 -16.42
C GLY A 113 -19.18 -2.91 -15.43
N TYR A 114 -18.18 -2.07 -15.69
CA TYR A 114 -17.94 -0.90 -14.86
C TYR A 114 -18.06 0.41 -15.65
N TYR A 115 -18.45 1.46 -14.96
CA TYR A 115 -18.60 2.82 -15.45
C TYR A 115 -17.75 3.76 -14.63
N THR A 116 -17.13 4.75 -15.25
CA THR A 116 -16.31 5.75 -14.57
C THR A 116 -16.90 7.15 -14.73
N GLU A 117 -16.41 8.11 -13.95
CA GLU A 117 -16.79 9.53 -14.06
C GLU A 117 -16.50 10.13 -15.44
N SER A 118 -15.51 9.59 -16.15
CA SER A 118 -15.18 10.01 -17.51
C SER A 118 -16.13 9.44 -18.58
N GLY A 119 -17.14 8.68 -18.18
CA GLY A 119 -18.05 7.98 -19.09
C GLY A 119 -17.45 6.75 -19.75
N LYS A 120 -16.23 6.35 -19.37
CA LYS A 120 -15.61 5.13 -19.86
C LYS A 120 -16.37 3.93 -19.30
N ARG A 121 -16.57 2.93 -20.14
CA ARG A 121 -17.13 1.63 -19.78
C ARG A 121 -16.10 0.55 -20.05
N GLY A 122 -15.94 -0.35 -19.12
CA GLY A 122 -15.10 -1.53 -19.25
C GLY A 122 -15.78 -2.78 -18.69
N LEU A 123 -15.07 -3.88 -18.71
CA LEU A 123 -15.52 -5.15 -18.14
C LEU A 123 -14.39 -5.71 -17.29
N PHE A 124 -14.68 -6.15 -16.08
CA PHE A 124 -13.74 -6.96 -15.33
C PHE A 124 -13.66 -8.35 -15.97
N ARG A 125 -12.45 -8.81 -16.25
CA ARG A 125 -12.21 -10.11 -16.89
C ARG A 125 -12.49 -11.27 -15.95
N ASP A 126 -12.16 -11.07 -14.70
CA ASP A 126 -12.31 -12.06 -13.65
C ASP A 126 -13.50 -11.67 -12.78
N LEU A 127 -14.56 -12.46 -12.86
CA LEU A 127 -15.77 -12.26 -12.08
C LEU A 127 -15.72 -12.92 -10.71
N ASP A 128 -14.66 -13.70 -10.41
CA ASP A 128 -14.51 -14.44 -9.13
C ASP A 128 -14.51 -13.46 -7.94
N TYR A 129 -14.11 -12.19 -8.16
CA TYR A 129 -14.19 -11.15 -7.14
C TYR A 129 -15.61 -10.88 -6.60
N PHE A 130 -16.64 -11.29 -7.35
CA PHE A 130 -18.05 -11.04 -7.05
C PHE A 130 -18.86 -12.32 -6.80
N GLU A 131 -18.26 -13.51 -6.88
CA GLU A 131 -18.97 -14.79 -6.77
C GLU A 131 -19.77 -14.91 -5.46
N GLU A 132 -19.20 -14.47 -4.34
CA GLU A 132 -19.87 -14.49 -3.03
C GLU A 132 -20.70 -13.23 -2.76
N SER A 133 -20.77 -12.32 -3.71
CA SER A 133 -21.45 -11.01 -3.54
C SER A 133 -21.06 -10.29 -2.24
N PRO A 134 -19.78 -10.11 -1.95
CA PRO A 134 -19.32 -9.54 -0.70
C PRO A 134 -19.84 -8.12 -0.50
N GLU A 135 -20.00 -7.71 0.76
CA GLU A 135 -20.36 -6.32 1.08
C GLU A 135 -19.26 -5.35 0.66
N LYS A 136 -18.01 -5.74 0.90
CA LYS A 136 -16.80 -4.99 0.56
C LYS A 136 -15.85 -5.89 -0.19
N THR A 137 -15.28 -5.40 -1.27
CA THR A 137 -14.25 -6.10 -2.01
C THR A 137 -13.16 -5.15 -2.45
N SER A 138 -11.91 -5.61 -2.35
CA SER A 138 -10.76 -4.88 -2.88
C SER A 138 -9.87 -5.83 -3.67
N PHE A 139 -9.38 -5.37 -4.80
CA PHE A 139 -8.51 -6.15 -5.69
C PHE A 139 -7.68 -5.23 -6.56
N VAL A 140 -6.62 -5.78 -7.15
CA VAL A 140 -5.80 -5.09 -8.14
C VAL A 140 -6.17 -5.59 -9.53
N PHE A 141 -6.38 -4.69 -10.47
CA PHE A 141 -6.59 -5.04 -11.86
C PHE A 141 -5.76 -4.16 -12.80
N ASP A 142 -5.40 -4.71 -13.94
CA ASP A 142 -4.71 -3.98 -14.98
C ASP A 142 -5.73 -3.30 -15.90
N SER A 143 -5.75 -1.98 -15.86
CA SER A 143 -6.64 -1.19 -16.70
C SER A 143 -6.22 -1.30 -18.17
N MET A 144 -7.14 -1.77 -19.01
CA MET A 144 -6.91 -1.87 -20.46
C MET A 144 -6.85 -0.53 -21.17
N THR A 145 -7.32 0.55 -20.52
CA THR A 145 -7.46 1.86 -21.15
C THR A 145 -6.22 2.72 -21.04
N ASP A 146 -5.45 2.56 -19.97
CA ASP A 146 -4.26 3.37 -19.67
C ASP A 146 -3.03 2.50 -19.36
N ASN A 147 -3.16 1.17 -19.42
CA ASN A 147 -2.10 0.19 -19.16
C ASN A 147 -1.44 0.37 -17.78
N GLN A 148 -2.24 0.81 -16.79
CA GLN A 148 -1.81 1.00 -15.41
C GLN A 148 -2.54 0.02 -14.49
N SER A 149 -1.81 -0.51 -13.51
CA SER A 149 -2.41 -1.32 -12.45
C SER A 149 -3.10 -0.41 -11.45
N LYS A 150 -4.35 -0.73 -11.14
CA LYS A 150 -5.19 0.03 -10.21
C LYS A 150 -5.63 -0.84 -9.05
N MET A 151 -5.57 -0.30 -7.86
CA MET A 151 -6.20 -0.88 -6.69
C MET A 151 -7.64 -0.36 -6.59
N VAL A 152 -8.58 -1.27 -6.51
CA VAL A 152 -10.03 -0.99 -6.48
C VAL A 152 -10.58 -1.29 -5.11
N PHE A 153 -11.45 -0.40 -4.64
CA PHE A 153 -12.24 -0.55 -3.43
C PHE A 153 -13.70 -0.38 -3.78
N LEU A 154 -14.48 -1.44 -3.65
CA LEU A 154 -15.90 -1.44 -3.98
C LEU A 154 -16.73 -1.83 -2.77
N ASN A 155 -17.78 -1.07 -2.51
CA ASN A 155 -18.79 -1.39 -1.53
C ASN A 155 -20.09 -1.76 -2.26
N ARG A 156 -20.75 -2.81 -1.81
CA ARG A 156 -22.04 -3.21 -2.32
C ARG A 156 -23.09 -2.19 -1.90
N LEU A 157 -23.88 -1.76 -2.86
CA LEU A 157 -25.00 -0.88 -2.58
C LEU A 157 -26.07 -1.65 -1.77
N PRO A 158 -26.62 -1.09 -0.70
CA PRO A 158 -27.70 -1.73 0.06
C PRO A 158 -28.91 -2.07 -0.79
N GLU A 159 -29.20 -1.20 -1.76
CA GLU A 159 -30.23 -1.40 -2.77
C GLU A 159 -29.62 -1.16 -4.17
N PRO A 160 -29.81 -2.10 -5.13
CA PRO A 160 -29.34 -1.91 -6.49
C PRO A 160 -29.96 -0.68 -7.16
N ILE A 161 -29.16 0.08 -7.91
CA ILE A 161 -29.66 1.18 -8.72
C ILE A 161 -30.00 0.64 -10.11
N TYR A 162 -31.25 0.72 -10.49
CA TYR A 162 -31.73 0.25 -11.78
C TYR A 162 -31.67 1.37 -12.82
N LEU A 163 -30.84 1.15 -13.83
CA LEU A 163 -30.64 2.09 -14.93
C LEU A 163 -31.42 1.60 -16.17
N GLN A 164 -32.10 2.52 -16.86
CA GLN A 164 -32.74 2.22 -18.09
C GLN A 164 -32.10 3.02 -19.24
N ASN A 165 -31.49 2.32 -20.18
CA ASN A 165 -30.88 2.91 -21.38
C ASN A 165 -31.62 2.40 -22.62
N GLY A 166 -32.68 3.12 -23.03
CA GLY A 166 -33.58 2.63 -24.05
C GLY A 166 -34.34 1.37 -23.60
N GLU A 167 -34.17 0.27 -24.32
CA GLU A 167 -34.79 -1.01 -23.98
C GLU A 167 -33.96 -1.84 -23.00
N LYS A 168 -32.67 -1.53 -22.81
CA LYS A 168 -31.77 -2.28 -21.91
C LYS A 168 -31.91 -1.77 -20.48
N LYS A 169 -32.15 -2.72 -19.56
CA LYS A 169 -32.10 -2.48 -18.11
C LYS A 169 -30.78 -3.03 -17.57
N THR A 170 -30.13 -2.27 -16.73
CA THR A 170 -28.88 -2.64 -16.06
C THR A 170 -29.01 -2.29 -14.58
N SER A 171 -28.50 -3.13 -13.70
CA SER A 171 -28.49 -2.87 -12.26
C SER A 171 -27.08 -2.64 -11.77
N ILE A 172 -26.83 -1.51 -11.12
CA ILE A 172 -25.56 -1.23 -10.44
C ILE A 172 -25.63 -1.86 -9.07
N LEU A 173 -24.68 -2.74 -8.79
CA LEU A 173 -24.59 -3.47 -7.52
C LEU A 173 -23.49 -2.92 -6.59
N TYR A 174 -22.40 -2.42 -7.15
CA TYR A 174 -21.26 -1.92 -6.39
C TYR A 174 -20.93 -0.50 -6.83
N PHE A 175 -20.45 0.25 -5.85
CA PHE A 175 -19.88 1.56 -6.08
C PHE A 175 -18.59 1.73 -5.28
N GLY A 176 -17.64 2.48 -5.81
CA GLY A 176 -16.39 2.70 -5.13
C GLY A 176 -15.39 3.52 -5.91
N ILE A 177 -14.14 3.29 -5.61
CA ILE A 177 -13.00 4.02 -6.15
C ILE A 177 -11.95 3.08 -6.72
N ALA A 178 -11.21 3.57 -7.70
CA ALA A 178 -9.99 2.95 -8.20
C ALA A 178 -8.84 3.96 -8.12
N GLN A 179 -7.71 3.54 -7.58
CA GLN A 179 -6.51 4.36 -7.45
C GLN A 179 -5.34 3.73 -8.19
N ASP A 180 -4.55 4.53 -8.88
CA ASP A 180 -3.34 4.06 -9.54
C ASP A 180 -2.34 3.54 -8.50
N MET A 181 -1.81 2.33 -8.71
CA MET A 181 -0.84 1.71 -7.80
C MET A 181 0.43 2.56 -7.62
N GLU A 182 0.81 3.32 -8.65
CA GLU A 182 1.95 4.26 -8.55
C GLU A 182 1.77 5.32 -7.46
N GLN A 183 0.53 5.71 -7.16
CA GLN A 183 0.25 6.67 -6.09
C GLN A 183 0.39 6.06 -4.68
N LEU A 184 0.39 4.75 -4.58
CA LEU A 184 0.64 4.04 -3.33
C LEU A 184 2.13 3.79 -3.06
N ASN A 185 2.99 3.91 -4.10
CA ASN A 185 4.43 3.69 -3.98
C ASN A 185 5.09 4.49 -2.84
N PRO A 186 4.76 5.77 -2.57
CA PRO A 186 5.35 6.51 -1.46
C PRO A 186 5.12 5.85 -0.09
N TYR A 187 4.03 5.09 0.08
CA TYR A 187 3.73 4.38 1.33
C TYR A 187 4.52 3.08 1.48
N PHE A 188 5.07 2.56 0.36
CA PHE A 188 5.93 1.38 0.33
C PHE A 188 7.42 1.73 0.23
N SER A 189 7.76 2.98 -0.10
CA SER A 189 9.15 3.42 -0.21
C SER A 189 9.65 3.92 1.15
N CYS A 190 10.67 3.26 1.66
CA CYS A 190 11.40 3.70 2.83
C CYS A 190 12.45 4.73 2.43
N ASP A 191 12.15 6.03 2.47
CA ASP A 191 13.14 7.09 2.32
C ASP A 191 14.17 7.13 3.46
N ALA A 192 13.97 6.32 4.52
CA ALA A 192 14.88 6.20 5.64
C ALA A 192 16.28 5.66 5.27
N TYR A 193 16.46 5.11 4.06
CA TYR A 193 17.73 4.58 3.57
C TYR A 193 18.42 5.45 2.51
N ASN A 194 17.84 6.54 2.08
CA ASN A 194 18.54 7.56 1.29
C ASN A 194 19.35 8.51 2.20
N GLY A 195 19.99 7.93 3.22
CA GLY A 195 20.94 8.64 4.05
C GLY A 195 22.17 9.02 3.23
N ASN A 196 22.40 10.32 3.10
CA ASN A 196 23.69 10.92 2.77
C ASN A 196 24.82 10.38 3.67
#